data_2fc4b4d18e743fdfceb4c60f72c4f8fb
#
_entry.id   2fc4b4d18e743fdfceb4c60f72c4f8fb
#
_cell.length_a   1.000
_cell.length_b   1.000
_cell.length_c   1.000
_cell.angle_alpha   90.00
_cell.angle_beta   90.00
_cell.angle_gamma   90.00
#
_symmetry.space_group_name_H-M   'P 1'
#
loop_
_entity.id
_entity.type
_entity.pdbx_description
1 polymer ?
#
loop_
_entity_poly.entity_id
_entity_poly.type
_entity_poly.pdbx_seq_one_letter_code
_entity_poly.pdbx_strand_id
1 'polypeptide(L)'
;MQNYSLESIRKQIIGNDLVFDTPFGERHLLYTDYTASGRGLKFIEEQILNIEKSYANTHTEDDYSGKYMTTLLHQAEAKIKQAVNAGKGGKVIASGSGCTGALKKLQEIIGVYIPPVQEKRSILSCGNQVM
;
A
#
# COMPACT_ATOMS: atom_id res chain seq x y z
N MET A 1 9.12 19.61 6.69
CA MET A 1 7.88 19.15 6.03
C MET A 1 7.42 20.26 5.10
N GLN A 2 7.29 20.01 3.81
CA GLN A 2 6.64 20.96 2.90
C GLN A 2 5.18 21.07 3.31
N ASN A 3 4.73 22.27 3.68
CA ASN A 3 3.32 22.55 3.96
C ASN A 3 2.59 22.62 2.61
N TYR A 4 1.94 21.54 2.24
CA TYR A 4 1.06 21.53 1.08
C TYR A 4 -0.27 22.23 1.44
N SER A 5 -0.63 23.30 0.76
CA SER A 5 -1.97 23.85 0.85
C SER A 5 -2.98 22.95 0.12
N LEU A 6 -4.25 22.99 0.52
CA LEU A 6 -5.31 22.26 -0.18
C LEU A 6 -5.38 22.62 -1.67
N GLU A 7 -5.14 23.89 -2.00
CA GLU A 7 -5.08 24.39 -3.37
C GLU A 7 -3.93 23.73 -4.16
N SER A 8 -2.74 23.60 -3.56
CA SER A 8 -1.59 22.96 -4.21
C SER A 8 -1.83 21.47 -4.43
N ILE A 9 -2.46 20.77 -3.49
CA ILE A 9 -2.82 19.35 -3.65
C ILE A 9 -3.87 19.19 -4.76
N ARG A 10 -4.89 20.04 -4.80
CA ARG A 10 -5.94 19.99 -5.84
C ARG A 10 -5.35 20.08 -7.25
N LYS A 11 -4.37 20.96 -7.47
CA LYS A 11 -3.68 21.10 -8.76
C LYS A 11 -2.87 19.87 -9.17
N GLN A 12 -2.51 19.03 -8.20
CA GLN A 12 -1.76 17.78 -8.44
C GLN A 12 -2.65 16.58 -8.73
N ILE A 13 -3.97 16.67 -8.52
CA ILE A 13 -4.91 15.57 -8.79
C ILE A 13 -4.95 15.29 -10.30
N ILE A 14 -4.65 14.05 -10.68
CA ILE A 14 -4.68 13.62 -12.08
C ILE A 14 -6.12 13.58 -12.56
N GLY A 15 -6.39 14.28 -13.69
CA GLY A 15 -7.72 14.39 -14.29
C GLY A 15 -8.67 15.33 -13.58
N ASN A 16 -8.17 16.22 -12.72
CA ASN A 16 -9.01 17.24 -12.07
C ASN A 16 -9.59 18.25 -13.07
N ASP A 17 -8.92 18.42 -14.19
CA ASP A 17 -9.25 19.33 -15.29
C ASP A 17 -9.84 18.61 -16.51
N LEU A 18 -10.21 17.34 -16.38
CA LEU A 18 -10.76 16.55 -17.49
C LEU A 18 -12.12 17.08 -17.90
N VAL A 19 -12.23 17.35 -19.20
CA VAL A 19 -13.48 17.70 -19.87
C VAL A 19 -13.92 16.54 -20.75
N PHE A 20 -15.21 16.27 -20.81
CA PHE A 20 -15.78 15.21 -21.64
C PHE A 20 -17.11 15.64 -22.26
N ASP A 21 -17.43 15.06 -23.40
CA ASP A 21 -18.66 15.36 -24.14
C ASP A 21 -19.86 14.69 -23.47
N THR A 22 -20.96 15.44 -23.39
CA THR A 22 -22.25 14.94 -22.94
C THR A 22 -23.34 15.34 -23.96
N PRO A 23 -24.55 14.74 -23.94
CA PRO A 23 -25.66 15.17 -24.77
C PRO A 23 -26.05 16.66 -24.58
N PHE A 24 -25.56 17.29 -23.50
CA PHE A 24 -25.78 18.70 -23.17
C PHE A 24 -24.54 19.59 -23.38
N GLY A 25 -23.59 19.13 -24.22
CA GLY A 25 -22.32 19.77 -24.47
C GLY A 25 -21.20 19.34 -23.52
N GLU A 26 -20.03 19.93 -23.66
CA GLU A 26 -18.86 19.64 -22.84
C GLU A 26 -19.09 19.97 -21.37
N ARG A 27 -18.60 19.08 -20.50
CA ARG A 27 -18.66 19.24 -19.04
C ARG A 27 -17.34 18.85 -18.40
N HIS A 28 -16.97 19.54 -17.33
CA HIS A 28 -15.88 19.10 -16.46
C HIS A 28 -16.28 17.87 -15.67
N LEU A 29 -15.35 16.92 -15.54
CA LEU A 29 -15.53 15.77 -14.68
C LEU A 29 -15.53 16.21 -13.21
N LEU A 30 -16.68 16.08 -12.56
CA LEU A 30 -16.78 16.25 -11.12
C LEU A 30 -16.69 14.90 -10.44
N TYR A 31 -15.51 14.61 -9.87
CA TYR A 31 -15.30 13.37 -9.10
C TYR A 31 -15.45 13.65 -7.61
N THR A 32 -16.43 13.01 -6.97
CA THR A 32 -16.78 13.23 -5.56
C THR A 32 -16.73 11.95 -4.73
N ASP A 33 -16.45 10.80 -5.33
CA ASP A 33 -16.48 9.49 -4.65
C ASP A 33 -15.10 9.05 -4.12
N TYR A 34 -14.42 9.94 -3.40
CA TYR A 34 -13.14 9.63 -2.77
C TYR A 34 -13.23 8.57 -1.68
N THR A 35 -14.40 8.34 -1.13
CA THR A 35 -14.65 7.28 -0.15
C THR A 35 -14.45 5.89 -0.77
N ALA A 36 -14.89 5.72 -2.01
CA ALA A 36 -14.73 4.46 -2.74
C ALA A 36 -13.32 4.33 -3.36
N SER A 37 -12.80 5.41 -3.97
CA SER A 37 -11.50 5.39 -4.63
C SER A 37 -10.85 6.76 -4.64
N GLY A 38 -9.62 6.85 -4.16
CA GLY A 38 -8.78 8.05 -4.32
C GLY A 38 -8.30 8.22 -5.76
N ARG A 39 -7.94 9.46 -6.13
CA ARG A 39 -7.29 9.76 -7.41
C ARG A 39 -5.78 9.88 -7.23
N GLY A 40 -5.03 9.56 -8.28
CA GLY A 40 -3.58 9.71 -8.31
C GLY A 40 -3.14 11.18 -8.22
N LEU A 41 -1.94 11.40 -7.73
CA LEU A 41 -1.30 12.71 -7.62
C LEU A 41 -0.06 12.76 -8.52
N LYS A 42 0.05 13.78 -9.37
CA LYS A 42 1.15 13.93 -10.35
C LYS A 42 2.53 13.76 -9.73
N PHE A 43 2.80 14.44 -8.62
CA PHE A 43 4.12 14.38 -7.98
C PHE A 43 4.47 12.98 -7.42
N ILE A 44 3.46 12.17 -7.06
CA ILE A 44 3.67 10.78 -6.60
C ILE A 44 4.04 9.90 -7.80
N GLU A 45 3.30 10.00 -8.90
CA GLU A 45 3.59 9.25 -10.13
C GLU A 45 4.97 9.62 -10.71
N GLU A 46 5.31 10.90 -10.72
CA GLU A 46 6.64 11.37 -11.13
C GLU A 46 7.75 10.80 -10.23
N GLN A 47 7.51 10.72 -8.93
CA GLN A 47 8.46 10.11 -8.00
C GLN A 47 8.62 8.60 -8.25
N ILE A 48 7.54 7.89 -8.55
CA ILE A 48 7.59 6.47 -8.92
C ILE A 48 8.44 6.28 -10.19
N LEU A 49 8.17 7.06 -11.24
CA LEU A 49 8.96 7.03 -12.47
C LEU A 49 10.46 7.35 -12.23
N ASN A 50 10.78 8.23 -11.29
CA ASN A 50 12.17 8.51 -10.92
C ASN A 50 12.84 7.34 -10.19
N ILE A 51 12.11 6.65 -9.32
CA ILE A 51 12.59 5.45 -8.62
C ILE A 51 12.85 4.32 -9.63
N GLU A 52 11.96 4.14 -10.62
CA GLU A 52 12.10 3.10 -11.63
C GLU A 52 13.39 3.20 -12.46
N LYS A 53 13.98 4.39 -12.61
CA LYS A 53 15.25 4.57 -13.34
C LYS A 53 16.43 3.80 -12.71
N SER A 54 16.36 3.54 -11.41
CA SER A 54 17.39 2.82 -10.65
C SER A 54 16.81 1.64 -9.86
N TYR A 55 15.65 1.17 -10.28
CA TYR A 55 14.94 0.09 -9.58
C TYR A 55 15.72 -1.21 -9.60
N ALA A 56 15.80 -1.86 -8.45
CA ALA A 56 16.23 -3.25 -8.28
C ALA A 56 15.44 -3.87 -7.14
N ASN A 57 15.59 -5.18 -6.93
CA ASN A 57 14.99 -5.85 -5.78
C ASN A 57 15.55 -5.28 -4.47
N THR A 58 14.68 -5.21 -3.46
CA THR A 58 15.06 -4.89 -2.08
C THR A 58 15.81 -6.06 -1.42
N HIS A 59 16.34 -5.85 -0.23
CA HIS A 59 17.06 -6.85 0.58
C HIS A 59 18.45 -7.23 0.04
N THR A 60 19.03 -6.40 -0.81
CA THR A 60 20.45 -6.49 -1.20
C THR A 60 21.16 -5.18 -0.91
N GLU A 61 22.43 -5.27 -0.56
CA GLU A 61 23.31 -4.12 -0.33
C GLU A 61 24.59 -4.21 -1.15
N ASP A 62 24.67 -5.22 -2.05
CA ASP A 62 25.87 -5.52 -2.82
C ASP A 62 26.07 -4.56 -4.00
N ASP A 63 25.00 -3.95 -4.49
CA ASP A 63 25.02 -2.98 -5.58
C ASP A 63 24.29 -1.68 -5.22
N TYR A 64 24.53 -0.63 -6.02
CA TYR A 64 23.93 0.69 -5.80
C TYR A 64 22.42 0.67 -5.82
N SER A 65 21.80 0.01 -6.80
CA SER A 65 20.36 -0.01 -7.00
C SER A 65 19.64 -0.75 -5.87
N GLY A 66 20.15 -1.93 -5.51
CA GLY A 66 19.60 -2.72 -4.40
C GLY A 66 19.71 -1.99 -3.06
N LYS A 67 20.87 -1.40 -2.77
CA LYS A 67 21.08 -0.58 -1.57
C LYS A 67 20.15 0.64 -1.52
N TYR A 68 19.98 1.33 -2.64
CA TYR A 68 19.07 2.46 -2.76
C TYR A 68 17.62 2.04 -2.47
N MET A 69 17.14 0.97 -3.10
CA MET A 69 15.78 0.46 -2.90
C MET A 69 15.55 -0.05 -1.47
N THR A 70 16.51 -0.76 -0.89
CA THR A 70 16.47 -1.21 0.50
C THR A 70 16.39 -0.02 1.47
N THR A 71 17.17 1.03 1.22
CA THR A 71 17.12 2.25 2.02
C THR A 71 15.75 2.93 1.94
N LEU A 72 15.17 3.06 0.74
CA LEU A 72 13.82 3.61 0.55
C LEU A 72 12.76 2.80 1.29
N LEU A 73 12.84 1.47 1.23
CA LEU A 73 11.93 0.59 1.94
C LEU A 73 11.97 0.84 3.45
N HIS A 74 13.15 0.85 4.05
CA HIS A 74 13.30 1.10 5.49
C HIS A 74 12.84 2.51 5.90
N GLN A 75 13.09 3.52 5.07
CA GLN A 75 12.57 4.86 5.31
C GLN A 75 11.04 4.91 5.26
N ALA A 76 10.43 4.22 4.30
CA ALA A 76 8.97 4.13 4.18
C ALA A 76 8.36 3.43 5.41
N GLU A 77 8.91 2.29 5.82
CA GLU A 77 8.50 1.59 7.04
C GLU A 77 8.58 2.47 8.28
N ALA A 78 9.69 3.20 8.45
CA ALA A 78 9.87 4.11 9.59
C ALA A 78 8.83 5.24 9.58
N LYS A 79 8.53 5.81 8.41
CA LYS A 79 7.50 6.85 8.25
C LYS A 79 6.10 6.34 8.56
N ILE A 80 5.75 5.14 8.09
CA ILE A 80 4.46 4.50 8.38
C ILE A 80 4.34 4.26 9.89
N LYS A 81 5.35 3.67 10.52
CA LYS A 81 5.37 3.43 11.97
C LYS A 81 5.18 4.72 12.78
N GLN A 82 5.83 5.79 12.37
CA GLN A 82 5.68 7.10 13.00
C GLN A 82 4.26 7.65 12.84
N ALA A 83 3.69 7.56 11.62
CA ALA A 83 2.37 8.10 11.30
C ALA A 83 1.24 7.41 12.09
N VAL A 84 1.36 6.09 12.34
CA VAL A 84 0.36 5.30 13.07
C VAL A 84 0.71 5.13 14.56
N ASN A 85 1.75 5.79 15.04
CA ASN A 85 2.23 5.71 16.44
C ASN A 85 2.47 4.25 16.92
N ALA A 86 3.07 3.43 16.07
CA ALA A 86 3.25 1.99 16.31
C ALA A 86 4.28 1.67 17.41
N GLY A 87 5.04 2.64 17.89
CA GLY A 87 6.08 2.45 18.90
C GLY A 87 7.29 1.66 18.38
N LYS A 88 8.24 1.37 19.28
CA LYS A 88 9.51 0.69 18.94
C LYS A 88 9.31 -0.76 18.50
N GLY A 89 8.37 -1.46 19.12
CA GLY A 89 8.08 -2.87 18.82
C GLY A 89 7.18 -3.11 17.61
N GLY A 90 6.57 -2.06 17.04
CA GLY A 90 5.68 -2.17 15.88
C GLY A 90 6.42 -2.70 14.65
N LYS A 91 5.72 -3.50 13.84
CA LYS A 91 6.21 -4.03 12.56
C LYS A 91 5.28 -3.57 11.45
N VAL A 92 5.86 -3.22 10.30
CA VAL A 92 5.12 -3.00 9.06
C VAL A 92 5.22 -4.27 8.24
N ILE A 93 4.10 -4.80 7.82
CA ILE A 93 4.04 -6.01 6.99
C ILE A 93 3.27 -5.65 5.72
N ALA A 94 3.99 -5.53 4.61
CA ALA A 94 3.38 -5.36 3.30
C ALA A 94 2.72 -6.67 2.87
N SER A 95 1.43 -6.65 2.56
CA SER A 95 0.68 -7.84 2.19
C SER A 95 -0.41 -7.53 1.18
N GLY A 96 -0.32 -8.16 0.00
CA GLY A 96 -1.27 -7.95 -1.08
C GLY A 96 -1.27 -6.53 -1.62
N SER A 97 -2.25 -6.21 -2.47
CA SER A 97 -2.38 -4.92 -3.14
C SER A 97 -3.43 -3.99 -2.52
N GLY A 98 -4.03 -4.38 -1.40
CA GLY A 98 -5.10 -3.60 -0.77
C GLY A 98 -5.53 -4.13 0.58
N CYS A 99 -6.58 -3.52 1.14
CA CYS A 99 -7.10 -3.80 2.47
C CYS A 99 -7.47 -5.27 2.69
N THR A 100 -8.08 -5.92 1.70
CA THR A 100 -8.48 -7.34 1.78
C THR A 100 -7.29 -8.25 2.02
N GLY A 101 -6.17 -8.05 1.31
CA GLY A 101 -4.95 -8.83 1.52
C GLY A 101 -4.33 -8.57 2.90
N ALA A 102 -4.32 -7.33 3.35
CA ALA A 102 -3.82 -6.95 4.67
C ALA A 102 -4.66 -7.57 5.81
N LEU A 103 -5.99 -7.53 5.70
CA LEU A 103 -6.90 -8.15 6.67
C LEU A 103 -6.74 -9.67 6.71
N LYS A 104 -6.62 -10.33 5.55
CA LYS A 104 -6.34 -11.77 5.51
C LYS A 104 -5.02 -12.10 6.22
N LYS A 105 -3.96 -11.30 5.97
CA LYS A 105 -2.69 -11.50 6.65
C LYS A 105 -2.79 -11.30 8.16
N LEU A 106 -3.53 -10.31 8.60
CA LEU A 106 -3.82 -10.10 10.02
C LEU A 106 -4.54 -11.32 10.63
N GLN A 107 -5.56 -11.85 9.96
CA GLN A 107 -6.29 -13.05 10.41
C GLN A 107 -5.38 -14.27 10.52
N GLU A 108 -4.43 -14.44 9.60
CA GLU A 108 -3.40 -15.50 9.69
C GLU A 108 -2.51 -15.32 10.92
N ILE A 109 -2.04 -14.08 11.17
CA ILE A 109 -1.13 -13.77 12.30
C ILE A 109 -1.80 -14.02 13.65
N ILE A 110 -3.07 -13.63 13.81
CA ILE A 110 -3.82 -13.83 15.07
C ILE A 110 -4.44 -15.22 15.19
N GLY A 111 -4.25 -16.10 14.19
CA GLY A 111 -4.71 -17.48 14.22
C GLY A 111 -6.21 -17.70 13.97
N VAL A 112 -6.93 -16.66 13.49
CA VAL A 112 -8.36 -16.77 13.13
C VAL A 112 -8.55 -17.44 11.78
N TYR A 113 -7.61 -17.24 10.85
CA TYR A 113 -7.62 -17.90 9.54
C TYR A 113 -6.54 -18.98 9.49
N ILE A 114 -6.97 -20.23 9.29
CA ILE A 114 -6.10 -21.39 9.12
C ILE A 114 -6.13 -21.79 7.64
N PRO A 115 -5.00 -21.77 6.91
CA PRO A 115 -4.95 -22.24 5.53
C PRO A 115 -5.38 -23.70 5.41
N PRO A 116 -6.05 -24.12 4.32
CA PRO A 116 -6.62 -25.49 4.17
C PRO A 116 -5.62 -26.63 4.36
N VAL A 117 -4.34 -26.40 4.07
CA VAL A 117 -3.27 -27.42 4.26
C VAL A 117 -2.94 -27.63 5.74
N GLN A 118 -3.04 -26.59 6.57
CA GLN A 118 -2.82 -26.71 8.02
C GLN A 118 -4.06 -27.20 8.74
N GLU A 119 -5.25 -26.93 8.21
CA GLU A 119 -6.53 -27.42 8.74
C GLU A 119 -6.56 -28.95 8.77
N LYS A 120 -6.09 -29.62 7.71
CA LYS A 120 -5.98 -31.08 7.68
C LYS A 120 -5.01 -31.65 8.73
N ARG A 121 -3.92 -30.94 9.03
CA ARG A 121 -2.95 -31.34 10.06
C ARG A 121 -3.48 -31.16 11.47
N SER A 122 -4.21 -30.09 11.74
CA SER A 122 -4.80 -29.84 13.06
C SER A 122 -5.91 -30.88 13.40
N ILE A 123 -6.72 -31.25 12.40
CA ILE A 123 -7.74 -32.34 12.58
C ILE A 123 -7.07 -33.68 12.93
N LEU A 124 -5.96 -33.99 12.25
CA LEU A 124 -5.22 -35.24 12.54
C LEU A 124 -4.54 -35.24 13.93
N SER A 125 -4.09 -34.07 14.40
CA SER A 125 -3.48 -33.93 15.73
C SER A 125 -4.51 -34.00 16.86
N CYS A 126 -5.70 -33.52 16.66
CA CYS A 126 -6.80 -33.63 17.62
C CYS A 126 -7.38 -35.08 17.70
N GLY A 127 -7.34 -35.80 16.59
CA GLY A 127 -7.82 -37.20 16.56
C GLY A 127 -6.98 -38.20 17.36
N ASN A 128 -5.71 -37.88 17.65
CA ASN A 128 -4.81 -38.75 18.42
C ASN A 128 -4.77 -38.47 19.93
N GLN A 129 -5.59 -37.51 20.41
CA GLN A 129 -5.68 -37.23 21.87
C GLN A 129 -6.94 -37.79 22.51
N VAL A 130 -7.70 -38.63 21.80
CA VAL A 130 -8.89 -39.32 22.33
C VAL A 130 -8.70 -40.83 22.22
N MET A 131 -7.65 -41.33 22.88
CA MET A 131 -7.55 -42.73 23.33
C MET A 131 -6.84 -42.80 24.67
#